data_44711b66d20139ac0eeb4a6a05ea39ad
#
_entry.id   44711b66d20139ac0eeb4a6a05ea39ad
#
_cell.length_a   1.000
_cell.length_b   1.000
_cell.length_c   1.000
_cell.angle_alpha   90.00
_cell.angle_beta   90.00
_cell.angle_gamma   90.00
#
_symmetry.space_group_name_H-M   'P 1'
#
loop_
_entity.id
_entity.type
_entity.pdbx_description
1 polymer ?
#
loop_
_entity_poly.entity_id
_entity_poly.type
_entity_poly.pdbx_seq_one_letter_code
_entity_poly.pdbx_strand_id
1 'polypeptide(L)'
;MSTGQVRQYAANEDTAFETRDFYLACFLRCTGYDLIDLRAEGRRKVFVFRDKPTRRDDVMAFYGDAATVRPLAFAATVKDMKGLLHNG
;
A
#
# COMPACT_ATOMS: atom_id res chain seq x y z
N MET A 1 9.05 3.71 32.21
CA MET A 1 9.25 3.83 31.56
C MET A 1 8.91 4.20 30.52
N SER A 2 8.93 4.70 30.26
CA SER A 2 8.74 5.30 29.17
C SER A 2 9.07 4.60 28.01
N THR A 3 9.75 3.72 28.17
CA THR A 3 10.21 3.05 27.05
C THR A 3 9.13 2.62 26.19
N GLY A 4 8.05 2.31 26.72
CA GLY A 4 7.04 1.79 25.90
C GLY A 4 6.61 2.71 24.85
N GLN A 5 6.47 3.91 25.13
CA GLN A 5 6.01 4.74 24.16
C GLN A 5 7.00 5.10 23.21
N VAL A 6 8.16 5.13 23.58
CA VAL A 6 9.16 5.41 22.65
C VAL A 6 9.07 4.46 21.54
N ARG A 7 8.78 3.25 21.89
CA ARG A 7 8.73 2.33 20.95
C ARG A 7 7.65 2.51 20.05
N GLN A 8 6.60 3.12 20.43
CA GLN A 8 5.56 3.33 19.57
C GLN A 8 5.91 4.22 18.46
N TYR A 9 6.80 5.13 18.66
CA TYR A 9 7.19 5.95 17.57
C TYR A 9 7.96 5.19 16.58
N ALA A 10 8.81 4.35 17.06
CA ALA A 10 9.56 3.53 16.18
C ALA A 10 8.60 2.69 15.42
N ALA A 11 7.57 2.26 16.05
CA ALA A 11 6.61 1.45 15.38
C ALA A 11 5.91 2.21 14.30
N ASN A 12 5.69 3.48 14.48
CA ASN A 12 5.06 4.24 13.45
C ASN A 12 5.92 4.33 12.23
N GLU A 13 7.20 4.38 12.42
CA GLU A 13 8.05 4.38 11.28
C GLU A 13 8.10 3.03 10.68
N ASP A 14 7.90 2.02 11.53
CA ASP A 14 7.90 0.68 11.06
C ASP A 14 6.58 0.31 10.44
N THR A 15 5.64 1.23 10.39
CA THR A 15 4.34 0.90 9.86
C THR A 15 4.25 1.18 8.38
N ALA A 16 5.33 1.28 7.68
CA ALA A 16 5.29 1.38 6.25
C ALA A 16 5.27 -0.02 5.65
N PHE A 17 4.43 -0.22 4.67
CA PHE A 17 4.37 -1.48 3.94
C PHE A 17 4.76 -1.21 2.50
N GLU A 18 5.66 -2.01 1.97
CA GLU A 18 6.17 -1.81 0.62
C GLU A 18 5.80 -2.96 -0.27
N THR A 19 5.48 -2.68 -1.51
CA THR A 19 5.20 -3.71 -2.48
C THR A 19 5.64 -3.26 -3.87
N ARG A 20 6.06 -4.20 -4.69
CA ARG A 20 6.37 -3.95 -6.08
C ARG A 20 5.25 -4.44 -6.98
N ASP A 21 4.23 -5.05 -6.39
CA ASP A 21 3.11 -5.59 -7.15
C ASP A 21 2.13 -4.47 -7.45
N PHE A 22 2.05 -4.09 -8.72
CA PHE A 22 1.22 -2.96 -9.14
C PHE A 22 -0.25 -3.15 -8.78
N TYR A 23 -0.79 -4.35 -9.04
CA TYR A 23 -2.22 -4.54 -8.79
C TYR A 23 -2.54 -4.65 -7.30
N LEU A 24 -1.62 -5.20 -6.50
CA LEU A 24 -1.80 -5.15 -5.05
C LEU A 24 -1.77 -3.70 -4.60
N ALA A 25 -0.85 -2.89 -5.13
CA ALA A 25 -0.79 -1.47 -4.78
C ALA A 25 -2.10 -0.77 -5.12
N CYS A 26 -2.67 -1.08 -6.28
CA CYS A 26 -3.95 -0.50 -6.67
C CYS A 26 -5.06 -0.92 -5.70
N PHE A 27 -5.06 -2.19 -5.30
CA PHE A 27 -6.05 -2.68 -4.37
C PHE A 27 -5.94 -1.97 -3.01
N LEU A 28 -4.72 -1.84 -2.51
CA LEU A 28 -4.51 -1.17 -1.23
C LEU A 28 -4.96 0.29 -1.31
N ARG A 29 -4.61 0.96 -2.39
CA ARG A 29 -5.03 2.35 -2.57
C ARG A 29 -6.54 2.45 -2.64
N CYS A 30 -7.16 1.55 -3.37
CA CYS A 30 -8.62 1.53 -3.55
C CYS A 30 -9.34 1.30 -2.23
N THR A 31 -8.73 0.55 -1.32
CA THR A 31 -9.37 0.24 -0.04
C THR A 31 -8.98 1.21 1.07
N GLY A 32 -8.31 2.29 0.73
CA GLY A 32 -8.09 3.35 1.70
C GLY A 32 -6.73 3.41 2.34
N TYR A 33 -5.74 2.69 1.82
CA TYR A 33 -4.39 2.85 2.32
C TYR A 33 -3.78 4.11 1.74
N ASP A 34 -3.03 4.83 2.54
CA ASP A 34 -2.35 6.03 2.09
C ASP A 34 -1.04 5.67 1.42
N LEU A 35 -0.89 6.09 0.17
CA LEU A 35 0.38 5.92 -0.53
C LEU A 35 1.28 7.06 -0.08
N ILE A 36 2.35 6.74 0.63
CA ILE A 36 3.21 7.76 1.20
C ILE A 36 4.50 7.96 0.44
N ASP A 37 4.85 7.05 -0.45
CA ASP A 37 6.05 7.24 -1.26
C ASP A 37 6.01 6.31 -2.47
N LEU A 38 6.74 6.67 -3.49
CA LEU A 38 6.90 5.88 -4.68
C LEU A 38 8.37 5.96 -5.04
N ARG A 39 9.10 4.86 -4.83
CA ARG A 39 10.53 4.85 -5.05
C ARG A 39 10.87 4.11 -6.33
N ALA A 40 11.93 4.53 -6.98
CA ALA A 40 12.47 3.79 -8.11
C ALA A 40 13.54 2.84 -7.58
N GLU A 41 13.52 1.61 -8.08
CA GLU A 41 14.49 0.62 -7.69
C GLU A 41 14.89 -0.07 -8.97
N GLY A 42 15.90 0.47 -9.63
CA GLY A 42 16.27 0.02 -10.97
C GLY A 42 15.12 0.35 -11.91
N ARG A 43 14.63 -0.65 -12.62
CA ARG A 43 13.51 -0.45 -13.51
C ARG A 43 12.18 -0.65 -12.84
N ARG A 44 12.22 -1.05 -11.57
CA ARG A 44 11.00 -1.33 -10.87
C ARG A 44 10.59 -0.16 -10.00
N LYS A 45 9.33 -0.11 -9.68
CA LYS A 45 8.82 0.88 -8.74
C LYS A 45 8.39 0.17 -7.47
N VAL A 46 8.67 0.81 -6.34
CA VAL A 46 8.25 0.31 -5.04
C VAL A 46 7.21 1.26 -4.51
N PHE A 47 6.04 0.72 -4.19
CA PHE A 47 4.94 1.51 -3.65
C PHE A 47 4.99 1.39 -2.14
N VAL A 48 5.04 2.52 -1.45
CA VAL A 48 5.16 2.54 -0.01
C VAL A 48 3.89 3.10 0.58
N PHE A 49 3.23 2.30 1.41
CA PHE A 49 1.96 2.68 2.01
C PHE A 49 2.10 2.79 3.51
N ARG A 50 1.27 3.61 4.13
CA ARG A 50 1.16 3.60 5.57
C ARG A 50 0.49 2.29 5.95
N ASP A 51 1.13 1.55 6.84
CA ASP A 51 0.62 0.23 7.20
C ASP A 51 -0.65 0.33 8.05
N LYS A 52 -1.39 -0.75 8.12
CA LYS A 52 -2.58 -0.86 8.94
C LYS A 52 -2.53 -2.16 9.70
N PRO A 53 -3.20 -2.25 10.84
CA PRO A 53 -3.23 -3.50 11.60
C PRO A 53 -3.80 -4.66 10.79
N THR A 54 -4.67 -4.37 9.81
CA THR A 54 -5.30 -5.41 9.00
C THR A 54 -4.52 -5.72 7.74
N ARG A 55 -3.35 -5.09 7.54
CA ARG A 55 -2.63 -5.22 6.27
C ARG A 55 -2.35 -6.66 5.89
N ARG A 56 -1.94 -7.48 6.83
CA ARG A 56 -1.62 -8.86 6.50
C ARG A 56 -2.86 -9.57 5.97
N ASP A 57 -3.99 -9.37 6.64
CA ASP A 57 -5.22 -10.02 6.22
C ASP A 57 -5.68 -9.49 4.86
N ASP A 58 -5.51 -8.19 4.63
CA ASP A 58 -5.91 -7.60 3.35
C ASP A 58 -5.07 -8.15 2.20
N VAL A 59 -3.77 -8.30 2.41
CA VAL A 59 -2.88 -8.83 1.39
C VAL A 59 -3.19 -10.31 1.13
N MET A 60 -3.44 -11.07 2.19
CA MET A 60 -3.78 -12.46 2.02
C MET A 60 -5.11 -12.62 1.29
N ALA A 61 -6.07 -11.76 1.59
CA ALA A 61 -7.35 -11.81 0.89
C ALA A 61 -7.17 -11.48 -0.59
N PHE A 62 -6.31 -10.52 -0.90
CA PHE A 62 -6.07 -10.16 -2.29
C PHE A 62 -5.47 -11.34 -3.06
N TYR A 63 -4.41 -11.93 -2.54
CA TYR A 63 -3.77 -13.04 -3.24
C TYR A 63 -4.61 -14.30 -3.22
N GLY A 64 -5.47 -14.46 -2.23
CA GLY A 64 -6.36 -15.61 -2.16
C GLY A 64 -7.65 -15.43 -2.92
N ASP A 65 -7.78 -14.31 -3.65
CA ASP A 65 -8.97 -14.03 -4.45
C ASP A 65 -10.23 -13.94 -3.58
N ALA A 66 -10.05 -13.52 -2.35
CA ALA A 66 -11.17 -13.33 -1.43
C ALA A 66 -11.48 -11.86 -1.19
N ALA A 67 -10.67 -10.96 -1.74
CA ALA A 67 -10.90 -9.55 -1.58
C ALA A 67 -11.95 -9.07 -2.58
N THR A 68 -12.71 -8.06 -2.19
CA THR A 68 -13.69 -7.47 -3.10
C THR A 68 -13.52 -5.97 -3.12
N VAL A 69 -13.77 -5.38 -4.28
CA VAL A 69 -13.78 -3.93 -4.46
C VAL A 69 -14.89 -3.61 -5.45
N ARG A 70 -15.30 -2.37 -5.46
CA ARG A 70 -16.26 -1.92 -6.46
C ARG A 70 -15.52 -1.82 -7.79
N PRO A 71 -16.04 -2.43 -8.84
CA PRO A 71 -15.29 -2.52 -10.10
C PRO A 71 -14.87 -1.19 -10.68
N LEU A 72 -15.76 -0.20 -10.71
CA LEU A 72 -15.41 1.07 -11.30
C LEU A 72 -14.44 1.85 -10.43
N ALA A 73 -14.53 1.69 -9.11
CA ALA A 73 -13.59 2.32 -8.21
C ALA A 73 -12.20 1.74 -8.42
N PHE A 74 -12.12 0.43 -8.60
CA PHE A 74 -10.83 -0.19 -8.83
C PHE A 74 -10.25 0.24 -10.18
N ALA A 75 -11.08 0.29 -11.21
CA ALA A 75 -10.64 0.72 -12.53
C ALA A 75 -10.11 2.16 -12.49
N ALA A 76 -10.80 3.04 -11.76
CA ALA A 76 -10.34 4.42 -11.63
C ALA A 76 -9.02 4.49 -10.88
N THR A 77 -8.86 3.67 -9.85
CA THR A 77 -7.62 3.64 -9.08
C THR A 77 -6.46 3.14 -9.94
N VAL A 78 -6.70 2.13 -10.76
CA VAL A 78 -5.66 1.63 -11.66
C VAL A 78 -5.23 2.74 -12.61
N LYS A 79 -6.18 3.48 -13.15
CA LYS A 79 -5.87 4.56 -14.07
C LYS A 79 -5.04 5.63 -13.37
N ASP A 80 -5.43 6.00 -12.16
CA ASP A 80 -4.70 7.01 -11.40
C ASP A 80 -3.28 6.55 -11.08
N MET A 81 -3.12 5.30 -10.70
CA MET A 81 -1.81 4.78 -10.37
C MET A 81 -0.91 4.70 -11.60
N LYS A 82 -1.47 4.37 -12.75
CA LYS A 82 -0.69 4.40 -13.98
C LYS A 82 -0.26 5.82 -14.30
N GLY A 83 -1.11 6.79 -14.03
CA GLY A 83 -0.75 8.18 -14.21
C GLY A 83 0.42 8.58 -13.36
N LEU A 84 0.46 8.11 -12.11
CA LEU A 84 1.59 8.40 -11.24
C LEU A 84 2.88 7.81 -11.79
N LEU A 85 2.83 6.62 -12.34
CA LEU A 85 4.02 6.00 -12.90
C LEU A 85 4.53 6.76 -14.11
N HIS A 86 3.64 7.29 -14.93
CA HIS A 86 4.06 8.01 -16.11
C HIS A 86 4.57 9.41 -15.77
N ASN A 87 4.06 10.00 -14.72
CA ASN A 87 4.46 11.35 -14.34
C ASN A 87 5.57 11.37 -13.31
N GLY A 88 5.81 10.27 -12.71
CA GLY A 88 6.85 10.16 -11.71
C GLY A 88 8.15 9.69 -12.30
#